data_a45bffa99ad60035432366ef76289e12
#
_entry.id   a45bffa99ad60035432366ef76289e12
#
_cell.length_a   1.000
_cell.length_b   1.000
_cell.length_c   1.000
_cell.angle_alpha   90.00
_cell.angle_beta   90.00
_cell.angle_gamma   90.00
#
_symmetry.space_group_name_H-M   'P 1'
#
loop_
_entity.id
_entity.type
_entity.pdbx_description
1 polymer ?
#
loop_
_entity_poly.entity_id
_entity_poly.type
_entity_poly.pdbx_seq_one_letter_code
_entity_poly.pdbx_strand_id
1 'polypeptide(L)'
;MTVFEEIMQAPDKAVPRTYLKKAEALVVFPGTIKGGFIGGVHRGHGILSVRDSKTNTWSPPAFMTLTGGSFGAQIGVEEIDVVLIVLNQRGIENLLSNKFKIGADAGVAAGPVGRDAEASTDIQMRAQVLSYSRTRGVFAGATLKGSALTSDGNANRDFYGRQLSARQIVYEGIGSTVAPVPAWKAMLNRYFR
;
A
#
# COMPACT_ATOMS: atom_id res chain seq x y z
N MET A 1 -12.42 -0.10 1.11
CA MET A 1 -12.74 1.01 0.20
C MET A 1 -12.62 2.35 0.91
N THR A 2 -13.25 2.51 2.05
CA THR A 2 -13.37 3.78 2.80
C THR A 2 -12.03 4.47 3.10
N VAL A 3 -11.01 3.75 3.57
CA VAL A 3 -9.71 4.35 3.97
C VAL A 3 -9.03 5.11 2.83
N PHE A 4 -8.92 4.48 1.66
CA PHE A 4 -8.29 5.13 0.50
C PHE A 4 -9.13 6.31 -0.02
N GLU A 5 -10.45 6.17 -0.07
CA GLU A 5 -11.35 7.26 -0.47
C GLU A 5 -11.27 8.45 0.49
N GLU A 6 -11.22 8.20 1.79
CA GLU A 6 -11.06 9.26 2.80
C GLU A 6 -9.71 9.98 2.68
N ILE A 7 -8.63 9.25 2.39
CA ILE A 7 -7.32 9.84 2.11
C ILE A 7 -7.37 10.76 0.89
N MET A 8 -8.06 10.32 -0.17
CA MET A 8 -8.18 11.08 -1.42
C MET A 8 -9.11 12.29 -1.32
N GLN A 9 -10.01 12.31 -0.36
CA GLN A 9 -10.95 13.42 -0.13
C GLN A 9 -10.39 14.48 0.82
N ALA A 10 -9.21 14.27 1.43
CA ALA A 10 -8.58 15.26 2.30
C ALA A 10 -8.09 16.49 1.48
N PRO A 11 -8.69 17.70 1.63
CA PRO A 11 -8.50 18.79 0.67
C PRO A 11 -7.06 19.28 0.54
N ASP A 12 -6.30 19.29 1.62
CA ASP A 12 -4.96 19.89 1.68
C ASP A 12 -3.83 18.88 1.91
N LYS A 13 -4.15 17.57 1.98
CA LYS A 13 -3.19 16.52 2.33
C LYS A 13 -3.31 15.28 1.43
N ALA A 14 -4.00 15.39 0.32
CA ALA A 14 -4.13 14.29 -0.63
C ALA A 14 -2.77 13.95 -1.27
N VAL A 15 -2.68 12.70 -1.72
CA VAL A 15 -1.55 12.28 -2.58
C VAL A 15 -1.54 13.11 -3.85
N PRO A 16 -0.40 13.71 -4.23
CA PRO A 16 -0.34 14.51 -5.44
C PRO A 16 -0.73 13.73 -6.69
N ARG A 17 -1.49 14.34 -7.58
CA ARG A 17 -1.99 13.71 -8.81
C ARG A 17 -0.87 13.18 -9.71
N THR A 18 0.31 13.81 -9.69
CA THR A 18 1.48 13.37 -10.44
C THR A 18 1.93 11.97 -10.05
N TYR A 19 1.89 11.63 -8.76
CA TYR A 19 2.22 10.29 -8.26
C TYR A 19 1.09 9.29 -8.48
N LEU A 20 -0.17 9.71 -8.39
CA LEU A 20 -1.30 8.84 -8.74
C LEU A 20 -1.25 8.42 -10.21
N LYS A 21 -0.97 9.33 -11.13
CA LYS A 21 -0.83 9.02 -12.56
C LYS A 21 0.34 8.07 -12.85
N LYS A 22 1.42 8.18 -12.10
CA LYS A 22 2.61 7.31 -12.22
C LYS A 22 2.47 5.98 -11.49
N ALA A 23 1.42 5.82 -10.66
CA ALA A 23 1.26 4.63 -9.85
C ALA A 23 1.04 3.39 -10.72
N GLU A 24 1.88 2.39 -10.53
CA GLU A 24 1.77 1.06 -11.15
C GLU A 24 1.14 0.04 -10.21
N ALA A 25 1.19 0.28 -8.90
CA ALA A 25 0.43 -0.51 -7.93
C ALA A 25 0.05 0.31 -6.70
N LEU A 26 -0.97 -0.17 -6.01
CA LEU A 26 -1.48 0.36 -4.76
C LEU A 26 -1.54 -0.75 -3.72
N VAL A 27 -1.04 -0.47 -2.50
CA VAL A 27 -1.26 -1.33 -1.34
C VAL A 27 -1.94 -0.53 -0.25
N VAL A 28 -2.96 -1.10 0.36
CA VAL A 28 -3.70 -0.46 1.46
C VAL A 28 -3.78 -1.42 2.64
N PHE A 29 -3.34 -0.98 3.80
CA PHE A 29 -3.46 -1.67 5.08
C PHE A 29 -4.33 -0.83 6.00
N PRO A 30 -5.63 -1.08 6.04
CA PRO A 30 -6.53 -0.41 6.99
C PRO A 30 -6.32 -0.97 8.40
N GLY A 31 -6.43 -0.11 9.41
CA GLY A 31 -6.44 -0.56 10.80
C GLY A 31 -5.20 -1.33 11.23
N THR A 32 -4.02 -0.93 10.77
CA THR A 32 -2.76 -1.52 11.21
C THR A 32 -2.54 -1.20 12.68
N ILE A 33 -2.43 -2.24 13.50
CA ILE A 33 -2.20 -2.09 14.95
C ILE A 33 -0.72 -1.89 15.19
N LYS A 34 -0.39 -0.80 15.88
CA LYS A 34 0.94 -0.50 16.39
C LYS A 34 0.88 -0.51 17.91
N GLY A 35 1.68 -1.35 18.55
CA GLY A 35 1.69 -1.47 20.01
C GLY A 35 3.04 -1.90 20.55
N GLY A 36 3.37 -1.50 21.80
CA GLY A 36 4.59 -1.94 22.49
C GLY A 36 4.95 -1.06 23.67
N PHE A 37 5.71 -1.65 24.60
CA PHE A 37 6.24 -0.98 25.81
C PHE A 37 7.67 -0.50 25.62
N ILE A 38 8.50 -1.28 24.95
CA ILE A 38 9.90 -0.98 24.57
C ILE A 38 10.12 -1.74 23.25
N GLY A 39 10.09 -1.04 22.13
CA GLY A 39 10.08 -1.69 20.82
C GLY A 39 8.66 -2.02 20.36
N GLY A 40 8.07 -1.13 19.58
CA GLY A 40 6.72 -1.33 19.03
C GLY A 40 6.72 -2.42 17.95
N VAL A 41 5.73 -3.30 17.99
CA VAL A 41 5.41 -4.22 16.89
C VAL A 41 4.18 -3.69 16.19
N HIS A 42 4.20 -3.66 14.86
CA HIS A 42 2.99 -3.37 14.10
C HIS A 42 2.63 -4.55 13.21
N ARG A 43 1.33 -4.77 13.07
CA ARG A 43 0.77 -5.80 12.22
C ARG A 43 -0.50 -5.29 11.57
N GLY A 44 -0.58 -5.42 10.26
CA GLY A 44 -1.74 -5.06 9.47
C GLY A 44 -2.03 -6.08 8.39
N HIS A 45 -3.30 -6.22 8.06
CA HIS A 45 -3.77 -6.96 6.90
C HIS A 45 -4.25 -5.98 5.84
N GLY A 46 -3.90 -6.21 4.59
CA GLY A 46 -4.19 -5.29 3.52
C GLY A 46 -4.33 -5.96 2.18
N ILE A 47 -4.44 -5.16 1.15
CA ILE A 47 -4.61 -5.60 -0.23
C ILE A 47 -3.65 -4.87 -1.16
N LEU A 48 -3.14 -5.60 -2.14
CA LEU A 48 -2.32 -5.11 -3.25
C LEU A 48 -3.11 -5.25 -4.55
N SER A 49 -3.19 -4.18 -5.34
CA SER A 49 -3.60 -4.25 -6.74
C SER A 49 -2.55 -3.62 -7.64
N VAL A 50 -2.37 -4.21 -8.82
CA VAL A 50 -1.40 -3.80 -9.83
C VAL A 50 -2.14 -3.25 -11.04
N ARG A 51 -1.61 -2.19 -11.64
CA ARG A 51 -2.12 -1.58 -12.86
C ARG A 51 -1.38 -2.16 -14.06
N ASP A 52 -2.11 -2.67 -15.01
CA ASP A 52 -1.57 -3.07 -16.31
C ASP A 52 -1.29 -1.81 -17.14
N SER A 53 -0.02 -1.58 -17.48
CA SER A 53 0.42 -0.40 -18.22
C SER A 53 -0.07 -0.37 -19.67
N LYS A 54 -0.44 -1.52 -20.26
CA LYS A 54 -0.92 -1.62 -21.64
C LYS A 54 -2.41 -1.33 -21.75
N THR A 55 -3.21 -1.91 -20.84
CA THR A 55 -4.66 -1.80 -20.84
C THR A 55 -5.19 -0.71 -19.92
N ASN A 56 -4.33 -0.18 -19.07
CA ASN A 56 -4.66 0.80 -18.04
C ASN A 56 -5.75 0.30 -17.07
N THR A 57 -5.82 -1.00 -16.85
CA THR A 57 -6.79 -1.64 -15.96
C THR A 57 -6.11 -2.15 -14.70
N TRP A 58 -6.86 -2.22 -13.61
CA TRP A 58 -6.37 -2.71 -12.33
C TRP A 58 -6.65 -4.20 -12.15
N SER A 59 -5.72 -4.90 -11.52
CA SER A 59 -5.88 -6.30 -11.13
C SER A 59 -6.91 -6.50 -10.02
N PRO A 60 -7.42 -7.72 -9.81
CA PRO A 60 -8.03 -8.11 -8.57
C PRO A 60 -7.09 -7.89 -7.38
N PRO A 61 -7.60 -7.67 -6.15
CA PRO A 61 -6.77 -7.46 -4.97
C PRO A 61 -6.15 -8.75 -4.46
N ALA A 62 -4.84 -8.80 -4.28
CA ALA A 62 -4.15 -9.84 -3.55
C ALA A 62 -4.00 -9.44 -2.08
N PHE A 63 -4.33 -10.34 -1.15
CA PHE A 63 -4.19 -10.08 0.27
C PHE A 63 -2.73 -10.16 0.70
N MET A 64 -2.33 -9.19 1.54
CA MET A 64 -0.98 -8.98 2.03
C MET A 64 -0.99 -8.79 3.55
N THR A 65 0.11 -9.13 4.20
CA THR A 65 0.35 -8.84 5.61
C THR A 65 1.54 -7.91 5.75
N LEU A 66 1.38 -6.84 6.53
CA LEU A 66 2.44 -5.94 6.96
C LEU A 66 2.82 -6.31 8.40
N THR A 67 4.11 -6.58 8.62
CA THR A 67 4.65 -6.83 9.95
C THR A 67 5.93 -6.03 10.13
N GLY A 68 6.18 -5.55 11.33
CA GLY A 68 7.43 -4.84 11.60
C GLY A 68 7.62 -4.50 13.05
N GLY A 69 8.88 -4.18 13.40
CA GLY A 69 9.25 -3.62 14.68
C GLY A 69 9.61 -2.14 14.50
N SER A 70 9.12 -1.28 15.36
CA SER A 70 9.59 0.10 15.49
C SER A 70 10.34 0.26 16.80
N PHE A 71 11.55 0.78 16.71
CA PHE A 71 12.26 1.25 17.91
C PHE A 71 11.78 2.68 18.20
N GLY A 72 11.00 2.84 19.25
CA GLY A 72 10.54 4.13 19.73
C GLY A 72 9.82 3.98 21.07
N ALA A 73 10.11 4.86 21.99
CA ALA A 73 9.46 4.91 23.31
C ALA A 73 8.03 5.44 23.17
N GLN A 74 7.12 4.65 22.60
CA GLN A 74 5.69 4.91 22.62
C GLN A 74 5.02 3.84 23.46
N ILE A 75 4.43 4.27 24.56
CA ILE A 75 3.59 3.44 25.41
C ILE A 75 2.18 3.56 24.88
N GLY A 76 1.59 2.46 24.39
CA GLY A 76 0.20 2.44 23.95
C GLY A 76 -0.06 1.55 22.73
N VAL A 77 -1.32 1.41 22.42
CA VAL A 77 -1.82 0.78 21.19
C VAL A 77 -2.40 1.89 20.31
N GLU A 78 -1.94 1.99 19.09
CA GLU A 78 -2.41 2.95 18.10
C GLU A 78 -2.84 2.21 16.84
N GLU A 79 -3.97 2.59 16.30
CA GLU A 79 -4.46 2.13 15.00
C GLU A 79 -4.09 3.14 13.93
N ILE A 80 -3.41 2.66 12.89
CA ILE A 80 -3.00 3.48 11.76
C ILE A 80 -3.42 2.83 10.44
N ASP A 81 -3.82 3.63 9.49
CA ASP A 81 -3.95 3.18 8.11
C ASP A 81 -2.65 3.44 7.38
N VAL A 82 -2.22 2.48 6.57
CA VAL A 82 -1.01 2.59 5.76
C VAL A 82 -1.35 2.44 4.29
N VAL A 83 -0.83 3.33 3.46
CA VAL A 83 -0.97 3.28 2.00
C VAL A 83 0.40 3.34 1.36
N LEU A 84 0.67 2.41 0.43
CA LEU A 84 1.86 2.39 -0.39
C LEU A 84 1.48 2.62 -1.85
N ILE A 85 2.14 3.58 -2.48
CA ILE A 85 2.03 3.83 -3.92
C ILE A 85 3.32 3.38 -4.58
N VAL A 86 3.20 2.39 -5.45
CA VAL A 86 4.33 1.79 -6.18
C VAL A 86 4.46 2.48 -7.52
N LEU A 87 5.66 2.98 -7.83
CA LEU A 87 5.90 3.86 -8.97
C LEU A 87 6.54 3.17 -10.17
N ASN A 88 6.97 1.91 -10.02
CA ASN A 88 7.60 1.16 -11.12
C ASN A 88 7.50 -0.36 -10.91
N GLN A 89 7.72 -1.10 -12.01
CA GLN A 89 7.68 -2.56 -12.04
C GLN A 89 8.63 -3.21 -11.03
N ARG A 90 9.82 -2.63 -10.83
CA ARG A 90 10.78 -3.16 -9.85
C ARG A 90 10.23 -3.13 -8.41
N GLY A 91 9.51 -2.08 -8.08
CA GLY A 91 8.80 -2.00 -6.80
C GLY A 91 7.74 -3.09 -6.65
N ILE A 92 6.98 -3.38 -7.72
CA ILE A 92 5.99 -4.47 -7.73
C ILE A 92 6.67 -5.83 -7.53
N GLU A 93 7.74 -6.11 -8.27
CA GLU A 93 8.47 -7.38 -8.15
C GLU A 93 9.05 -7.57 -6.75
N ASN A 94 9.57 -6.51 -6.14
CA ASN A 94 10.03 -6.52 -4.77
C ASN A 94 8.89 -6.85 -3.79
N LEU A 95 7.72 -6.23 -3.93
CA LEU A 95 6.55 -6.50 -3.08
C LEU A 95 6.02 -7.92 -3.23
N LEU A 96 6.11 -8.50 -4.41
CA LEU A 96 5.69 -9.87 -4.69
C LEU A 96 6.75 -10.92 -4.32
N SER A 97 7.94 -10.50 -3.91
CA SER A 97 8.95 -11.40 -3.37
C SER A 97 8.52 -11.88 -1.97
N ASN A 98 8.82 -13.15 -1.65
CA ASN A 98 8.34 -13.77 -0.41
C ASN A 98 8.88 -13.18 0.90
N LYS A 99 9.78 -12.19 0.85
CA LYS A 99 10.41 -11.58 2.04
C LYS A 99 10.83 -10.13 1.77
N PHE A 100 9.92 -9.32 1.26
CA PHE A 100 10.22 -7.91 1.03
C PHE A 100 10.37 -7.15 2.35
N LYS A 101 11.57 -6.59 2.59
CA LYS A 101 11.87 -5.72 3.74
C LYS A 101 11.93 -4.26 3.31
N ILE A 102 11.05 -3.47 3.85
CA ILE A 102 11.02 -2.02 3.61
C ILE A 102 12.28 -1.37 4.18
N GLY A 103 13.01 -0.68 3.31
CA GLY A 103 14.24 0.04 3.67
C GLY A 103 15.53 -0.75 3.50
N ALA A 104 15.47 -2.07 3.23
CA ALA A 104 16.63 -2.87 2.86
C ALA A 104 16.60 -3.24 1.36
N ASP A 105 15.42 -3.61 0.84
CA ASP A 105 15.28 -4.25 -0.47
C ASP A 105 14.78 -3.28 -1.56
N ALA A 106 14.25 -2.12 -1.20
CA ALA A 106 13.79 -1.13 -2.18
C ALA A 106 13.88 0.31 -1.64
N GLY A 107 13.99 1.24 -2.55
CA GLY A 107 13.86 2.67 -2.28
C GLY A 107 12.42 3.00 -1.88
N VAL A 108 12.11 2.90 -0.60
CA VAL A 108 10.84 3.36 -0.01
C VAL A 108 11.08 4.70 0.65
N ALA A 109 10.32 5.70 0.25
CA ALA A 109 10.37 7.03 0.83
C ALA A 109 9.01 7.43 1.43
N ALA A 110 9.03 8.32 2.41
CA ALA A 110 7.84 8.99 2.87
C ALA A 110 7.24 9.80 1.71
N GLY A 111 5.96 9.58 1.44
CA GLY A 111 5.29 10.27 0.34
C GLY A 111 5.08 11.75 0.63
N PRO A 112 5.24 12.62 -0.37
CA PRO A 112 4.94 14.03 -0.23
C PRO A 112 3.43 14.26 -0.11
N VAL A 113 3.02 15.23 0.71
CA VAL A 113 1.61 15.59 0.93
C VAL A 113 1.40 17.08 0.71
N GLY A 114 0.22 17.46 0.22
CA GLY A 114 -0.18 18.85 0.08
C GLY A 114 0.55 19.61 -1.02
N ARG A 115 0.61 20.93 -0.90
CA ARG A 115 1.19 21.84 -1.88
C ARG A 115 2.71 21.77 -1.96
N ASP A 116 3.37 21.35 -0.88
CA ASP A 116 4.84 21.18 -0.82
C ASP A 116 5.33 19.98 -1.64
N ALA A 117 4.42 19.21 -2.21
CA ALA A 117 4.74 18.08 -3.08
C ALA A 117 5.40 18.46 -4.43
N GLU A 118 5.35 19.72 -4.83
CA GLU A 118 6.04 20.20 -6.01
C GLU A 118 7.56 20.31 -5.78
N ALA A 119 7.99 20.49 -4.52
CA ALA A 119 9.39 20.45 -4.11
C ALA A 119 9.81 19.03 -3.73
N SER A 120 9.55 18.05 -4.61
CA SER A 120 9.97 16.66 -4.41
C SER A 120 11.49 16.59 -4.21
N THR A 121 11.92 15.96 -3.10
CA THR A 121 13.34 15.72 -2.86
C THR A 121 13.87 14.65 -3.82
N ASP A 122 15.18 14.65 -4.09
CA ASP A 122 15.85 13.61 -4.89
C ASP A 122 15.52 12.18 -4.40
N ILE A 123 15.31 12.03 -3.11
CA ILE A 123 14.94 10.74 -2.49
C ILE A 123 13.56 10.27 -2.98
N GLN A 124 12.59 11.17 -3.03
CA GLN A 124 11.23 10.83 -3.51
C GLN A 124 11.20 10.57 -5.01
N MET A 125 12.00 11.28 -5.79
CA MET A 125 12.11 11.06 -7.24
C MET A 125 12.76 9.72 -7.59
N ARG A 126 13.63 9.18 -6.73
CA ARG A 126 14.29 7.88 -6.90
C ARG A 126 13.57 6.74 -6.20
N ALA A 127 12.55 7.04 -5.41
CA ALA A 127 11.80 6.03 -4.69
C ALA A 127 11.04 5.10 -5.64
N GLN A 128 11.04 3.83 -5.34
CA GLN A 128 10.21 2.82 -6.01
C GLN A 128 8.81 2.75 -5.39
N VAL A 129 8.73 3.10 -4.11
CA VAL A 129 7.50 3.06 -3.33
C VAL A 129 7.42 4.32 -2.47
N LEU A 130 6.27 5.00 -2.51
CA LEU A 130 5.93 6.08 -1.60
C LEU A 130 4.99 5.55 -0.52
N SER A 131 5.30 5.83 0.74
CA SER A 131 4.54 5.38 1.89
C SER A 131 3.86 6.53 2.61
N TYR A 132 2.62 6.29 2.98
CA TYR A 132 1.75 7.22 3.68
C TYR A 132 1.09 6.53 4.86
N SER A 133 0.81 7.27 5.91
CA SER A 133 -0.02 6.80 7.02
C SER A 133 -1.08 7.81 7.39
N ARG A 134 -2.19 7.32 7.93
CA ARG A 134 -3.23 8.12 8.54
C ARG A 134 -3.43 7.68 9.99
N THR A 135 -3.33 8.64 10.89
CA THR A 135 -3.55 8.44 12.31
C THR A 135 -4.54 9.49 12.78
N ARG A 136 -5.64 9.09 13.42
CA ARG A 136 -6.67 10.01 13.96
C ARG A 136 -7.14 11.09 12.97
N GLY A 137 -7.32 10.71 11.69
CA GLY A 137 -7.75 11.60 10.62
C GLY A 137 -6.65 12.50 10.02
N VAL A 138 -5.42 12.45 10.55
CA VAL A 138 -4.27 13.17 9.99
C VAL A 138 -3.51 12.26 9.04
N PHE A 139 -3.39 12.69 7.79
CA PHE A 139 -2.63 12.01 6.75
C PHE A 139 -1.24 12.63 6.59
N ALA A 140 -0.21 11.82 6.52
CA ALA A 140 1.18 12.25 6.36
C ALA A 140 2.01 11.20 5.62
N GLY A 141 3.14 11.62 5.07
CA GLY A 141 4.19 10.69 4.64
C GLY A 141 4.71 9.87 5.82
N ALA A 142 4.90 8.57 5.62
CA ALA A 142 5.28 7.64 6.68
C ALA A 142 6.62 6.97 6.41
N THR A 143 7.36 6.68 7.46
CA THR A 143 8.56 5.84 7.39
C THR A 143 8.25 4.46 7.94
N LEU A 144 8.29 3.45 7.08
CA LEU A 144 8.01 2.06 7.42
C LEU A 144 9.30 1.21 7.52
N LYS A 145 10.43 1.86 7.77
CA LYS A 145 11.75 1.21 7.81
C LYS A 145 11.75 0.06 8.83
N GLY A 146 12.22 -1.10 8.40
CA GLY A 146 12.23 -2.30 9.24
C GLY A 146 10.95 -3.14 9.18
N SER A 147 9.95 -2.71 8.40
CA SER A 147 8.74 -3.51 8.16
C SER A 147 8.96 -4.51 7.03
N ALA A 148 8.25 -5.63 7.10
CA ALA A 148 8.21 -6.64 6.06
C ALA A 148 6.78 -6.79 5.51
N LEU A 149 6.69 -6.96 4.18
CA LEU A 149 5.45 -7.31 3.50
C LEU A 149 5.54 -8.77 3.02
N THR A 150 4.47 -9.50 3.24
CA THR A 150 4.32 -10.88 2.79
C THR A 150 2.94 -11.11 2.21
N SER A 151 2.83 -12.02 1.24
CA SER A 151 1.52 -12.45 0.74
C SER A 151 0.77 -13.22 1.82
N ASP A 152 -0.51 -12.91 2.00
CA ASP A 152 -1.41 -13.64 2.89
C ASP A 152 -2.12 -14.76 2.12
N GLY A 153 -1.44 -15.90 2.01
CA GLY A 153 -1.94 -17.04 1.24
C GLY A 153 -3.25 -17.63 1.81
N ASN A 154 -3.49 -17.52 3.12
CA ASN A 154 -4.73 -17.98 3.73
C ASN A 154 -5.89 -17.05 3.36
N ALA A 155 -5.72 -15.75 3.52
CA ALA A 155 -6.75 -14.79 3.13
C ALA A 155 -7.04 -14.84 1.63
N ASN A 156 -6.02 -15.02 0.78
CA ASN A 156 -6.21 -15.22 -0.66
C ASN A 156 -7.05 -16.48 -0.94
N ARG A 157 -6.72 -17.62 -0.31
CA ARG A 157 -7.48 -18.86 -0.47
C ARG A 157 -8.93 -18.71 -0.02
N ASP A 158 -9.13 -18.11 1.15
CA ASP A 158 -10.45 -17.98 1.75
C ASP A 158 -11.36 -17.04 0.93
N PHE A 159 -10.78 -15.99 0.37
CA PHE A 159 -11.52 -15.04 -0.47
C PHE A 159 -11.82 -15.59 -1.88
N TYR A 160 -10.85 -16.26 -2.51
CA TYR A 160 -11.00 -16.74 -3.90
C TYR A 160 -11.49 -18.20 -4.00
N GLY A 161 -11.68 -18.89 -2.87
CA GLY A 161 -12.15 -20.27 -2.81
C GLY A 161 -11.12 -21.31 -3.28
N ARG A 162 -9.87 -20.87 -3.56
CA ARG A 162 -8.76 -21.75 -3.98
C ARG A 162 -7.41 -21.15 -3.64
N GLN A 163 -6.40 -22.01 -3.54
CA GLN A 163 -5.01 -21.58 -3.28
C GLN A 163 -4.46 -20.78 -4.46
N LEU A 164 -4.18 -19.51 -4.25
CA LEU A 164 -3.61 -18.60 -5.25
C LEU A 164 -2.45 -17.81 -4.62
N SER A 165 -1.37 -17.67 -5.35
CA SER A 165 -0.32 -16.72 -5.00
C SER A 165 -0.74 -15.29 -5.36
N ALA A 166 -0.18 -14.30 -4.65
CA ALA A 166 -0.41 -12.89 -4.99
C ALA A 166 -0.06 -12.60 -6.46
N ARG A 167 1.03 -13.20 -6.97
CA ARG A 167 1.47 -13.06 -8.37
C ARG A 167 0.42 -13.55 -9.37
N GLN A 168 -0.19 -14.71 -9.13
CA GLN A 168 -1.26 -15.23 -9.98
C GLN A 168 -2.49 -14.32 -9.98
N ILE A 169 -2.88 -13.81 -8.81
CA ILE A 169 -4.04 -12.90 -8.70
C ILE A 169 -3.79 -11.63 -9.51
N VAL A 170 -2.62 -10.98 -9.33
CA VAL A 170 -2.40 -9.65 -9.92
C VAL A 170 -2.02 -9.70 -11.39
N TYR A 171 -1.34 -10.73 -11.88
CA TYR A 171 -0.91 -10.80 -13.29
C TYR A 171 -1.83 -11.62 -14.19
N GLU A 172 -2.47 -12.67 -13.66
CA GLU A 172 -3.39 -13.49 -14.43
C GLU A 172 -4.85 -13.02 -14.31
N GLY A 173 -5.12 -12.03 -13.45
CA GLY A 173 -6.45 -11.43 -13.28
C GLY A 173 -7.49 -12.37 -12.69
N ILE A 174 -7.05 -13.42 -12.00
CA ILE A 174 -7.93 -14.44 -11.43
C ILE A 174 -8.83 -13.81 -10.35
N GLY A 175 -10.14 -14.08 -10.43
CA GLY A 175 -11.11 -13.56 -9.46
C GLY A 175 -11.66 -12.17 -9.78
N SER A 176 -11.46 -11.65 -10.98
CA SER A 176 -11.94 -10.32 -11.40
C SER A 176 -13.47 -10.15 -11.25
N THR A 177 -14.23 -11.24 -11.26
CA THR A 177 -15.71 -11.23 -11.13
C THR A 177 -16.21 -11.49 -9.73
N VAL A 178 -15.35 -11.87 -8.78
CA VAL A 178 -15.73 -12.12 -7.40
C VAL A 178 -16.14 -10.81 -6.72
N ALA A 179 -17.32 -10.76 -6.13
CA ALA A 179 -17.74 -9.58 -5.37
C ALA A 179 -16.86 -9.44 -4.09
N PRO A 180 -16.38 -8.24 -3.73
CA PRO A 180 -16.64 -6.90 -4.31
C PRO A 180 -15.56 -6.40 -5.30
N VAL A 181 -14.80 -7.27 -5.96
CA VAL A 181 -13.67 -6.90 -6.85
C VAL A 181 -14.03 -5.87 -7.94
N PRO A 182 -15.20 -6.00 -8.65
CA PRO A 182 -15.55 -5.00 -9.67
C PRO A 182 -15.68 -3.58 -9.09
N ALA A 183 -16.28 -3.43 -7.91
CA ALA A 183 -16.43 -2.13 -7.25
C ALA A 183 -15.07 -1.55 -6.83
N TRP A 184 -14.15 -2.40 -6.33
CA TRP A 184 -12.79 -2.02 -6.02
C TRP A 184 -12.04 -1.50 -7.26
N LYS A 185 -12.08 -2.23 -8.37
CA LYS A 185 -11.44 -1.82 -9.64
C LYS A 185 -12.04 -0.52 -10.19
N ALA A 186 -13.35 -0.33 -10.11
CA ALA A 186 -14.01 0.89 -10.52
C ALA A 186 -13.55 2.11 -9.70
N MET A 187 -13.38 1.94 -8.40
CA MET A 187 -12.84 2.96 -7.51
C MET A 187 -11.40 3.33 -7.90
N LEU A 188 -10.52 2.36 -8.11
CA LEU A 188 -9.15 2.61 -8.56
C LEU A 188 -9.11 3.35 -9.90
N ASN A 189 -9.93 2.94 -10.87
CA ASN A 189 -10.03 3.62 -12.16
C ASN A 189 -10.47 5.09 -12.04
N ARG A 190 -11.25 5.43 -11.02
CA ARG A 190 -11.69 6.81 -10.77
C ARG A 190 -10.55 7.72 -10.29
N TYR A 191 -9.71 7.22 -9.37
CA TYR A 191 -8.68 8.04 -8.71
C TYR A 191 -7.33 8.07 -9.45
N PHE A 192 -7.03 7.06 -10.25
CA PHE A 192 -5.74 6.90 -10.92
C PHE A 192 -5.77 7.21 -12.45
N ARG A 193 -6.76 7.95 -12.89
CA ARG A 193 -6.88 8.45 -14.28
C ARG A 193 -6.02 9.68 -14.53
#